data_004a2bb3120768558603f2c823bf9151
#
_entry.id   004a2bb3120768558603f2c823bf9151
#
_cell.length_a   1.000
_cell.length_b   1.000
_cell.length_c   1.000
_cell.angle_alpha   90.00
_cell.angle_beta   90.00
_cell.angle_gamma   90.00
#
_symmetry.space_group_name_H-M   'P 1'
#
loop_
_entity.id
_entity.type
_entity.pdbx_description
1 polymer ?
#
loop_
_entity_poly.entity_id
_entity_poly.type
_entity_poly.pdbx_seq_one_letter_code
_entity_poly.pdbx_strand_id
1 'polypeptide(L)'
;MSTWQGVVVFVTALLGACAAVAPPAVRPGPVVLAHVVPVAPAPAPAKPEADTRAAELVTYFAVIAKSGSPAQKKELAHSAASFGRNPTPYARLKLGGLYAMPAPGLRDDARALTLLEPLATGNGVAASERPVADLALLIYAQVAERQRLAKDEAKKQDELREQIEAMRSIERSILDREERQRAK
;
A
#
# COMPACT_ATOMS: atom_id res chain seq x y z
N MET A 1 16.84 28.80 25.07
CA MET A 1 16.94 29.90 24.07
C MET A 1 17.70 29.33 22.89
N SER A 2 17.04 28.86 21.86
CA SER A 2 17.68 28.53 20.60
C SER A 2 16.62 28.59 19.50
N THR A 3 16.82 29.52 18.64
CA THR A 3 15.97 30.00 17.55
C THR A 3 15.98 29.03 16.39
N TRP A 4 14.79 28.54 16.00
CA TRP A 4 14.56 27.93 14.70
C TRP A 4 13.73 28.91 13.86
N GLN A 5 14.43 29.69 13.05
CA GLN A 5 13.85 30.51 11.99
C GLN A 5 14.15 29.88 10.63
N GLY A 6 13.12 29.68 9.83
CA GLY A 6 13.09 30.11 8.44
C GLY A 6 13.57 29.12 7.40
N VAL A 7 12.66 28.36 6.81
CA VAL A 7 12.77 27.98 5.39
C VAL A 7 11.54 28.52 4.67
N VAL A 8 11.72 29.67 4.04
CA VAL A 8 10.79 30.27 3.10
C VAL A 8 11.02 29.60 1.74
N VAL A 9 10.06 28.83 1.28
CA VAL A 9 10.06 28.27 -0.08
C VAL A 9 9.55 29.32 -1.05
N PHE A 10 10.44 29.82 -1.89
CA PHE A 10 10.13 30.66 -3.05
C PHE A 10 9.47 29.79 -4.13
N VAL A 11 8.17 29.99 -4.36
CA VAL A 11 7.47 29.49 -5.54
C VAL A 11 7.56 30.60 -6.61
N THR A 12 8.46 30.42 -7.56
CA THR A 12 8.54 31.26 -8.77
C THR A 12 7.52 30.76 -9.80
N ALA A 13 6.50 31.57 -10.03
CA ALA A 13 5.54 31.42 -11.12
C ALA A 13 6.21 31.73 -12.47
N LEU A 14 6.34 30.72 -13.33
CA LEU A 14 6.71 30.86 -14.73
C LEU A 14 5.42 31.07 -15.56
N LEU A 15 5.14 32.32 -15.87
CA LEU A 15 4.14 32.72 -16.87
C LEU A 15 4.73 32.49 -18.27
N GLY A 16 4.37 31.41 -18.92
CA GLY A 16 4.67 31.13 -20.31
C GLY A 16 3.74 31.91 -21.24
N ALA A 17 4.31 32.82 -22.04
CA ALA A 17 3.62 33.57 -23.06
C ALA A 17 3.18 32.66 -24.22
N CYS A 18 1.85 32.55 -24.45
CA CYS A 18 1.29 31.94 -25.66
C CYS A 18 1.40 32.95 -26.80
N ALA A 19 2.33 32.69 -27.73
CA ALA A 19 2.36 33.37 -29.02
C ALA A 19 1.19 32.85 -29.90
N ALA A 20 0.26 33.73 -30.21
CA ALA A 20 -0.83 33.45 -31.13
C ALA A 20 -0.27 33.39 -32.58
N VAL A 21 -0.21 32.18 -33.14
CA VAL A 21 0.04 31.98 -34.59
C VAL A 21 -1.29 32.16 -35.31
N ALA A 22 -1.37 33.18 -36.16
CA ALA A 22 -2.53 33.43 -37.01
C ALA A 22 -2.67 32.32 -38.06
N PRO A 23 -3.86 31.75 -38.28
CA PRO A 23 -4.06 30.73 -39.30
C PRO A 23 -4.05 31.36 -40.71
N PRO A 24 -3.49 30.67 -41.72
CA PRO A 24 -3.53 31.15 -43.13
C PRO A 24 -4.96 31.12 -43.65
N ALA A 25 -5.29 32.17 -44.40
CA ALA A 25 -6.59 32.35 -45.06
C ALA A 25 -6.86 31.21 -46.06
N VAL A 26 -7.83 30.37 -45.73
CA VAL A 26 -8.32 29.31 -46.61
C VAL A 26 -9.31 29.91 -47.59
N ARG A 27 -8.99 29.83 -48.91
CA ARG A 27 -9.91 30.20 -50.01
C ARG A 27 -11.11 29.24 -49.98
N PRO A 28 -12.36 29.75 -50.14
CA PRO A 28 -13.53 28.87 -50.26
C PRO A 28 -13.50 28.09 -51.59
N GLY A 29 -13.22 26.81 -51.49
CA GLY A 29 -13.45 25.86 -52.59
C GLY A 29 -14.93 25.45 -52.65
N PRO A 30 -15.41 24.88 -53.79
CA PRO A 30 -16.81 24.52 -53.94
C PRO A 30 -17.25 23.53 -52.86
N VAL A 31 -18.35 23.86 -52.18
CA VAL A 31 -18.96 23.02 -51.14
C VAL A 31 -19.57 21.81 -51.82
N VAL A 32 -18.84 20.69 -51.80
CA VAL A 32 -19.43 19.37 -52.06
C VAL A 32 -20.17 18.99 -50.79
N LEU A 33 -21.49 18.93 -50.85
CA LEU A 33 -22.35 18.39 -49.82
C LEU A 33 -22.01 16.90 -49.65
N ALA A 34 -20.95 16.64 -48.86
CA ALA A 34 -20.66 15.27 -48.38
C ALA A 34 -21.79 14.87 -47.45
N HIS A 35 -22.51 13.87 -47.85
CA HIS A 35 -23.49 13.20 -47.00
C HIS A 35 -22.80 12.76 -45.73
N VAL A 36 -23.06 13.45 -44.61
CA VAL A 36 -22.56 13.08 -43.30
C VAL A 36 -23.31 11.80 -42.88
N VAL A 37 -22.71 10.67 -43.20
CA VAL A 37 -23.14 9.39 -42.59
C VAL A 37 -22.89 9.55 -41.10
N PRO A 38 -23.91 9.42 -40.23
CA PRO A 38 -23.70 9.45 -38.79
C PRO A 38 -22.76 8.28 -38.41
N VAL A 39 -21.49 8.61 -38.14
CA VAL A 39 -20.56 7.65 -37.56
C VAL A 39 -21.11 7.31 -36.19
N ALA A 40 -21.60 6.09 -36.03
CA ALA A 40 -21.96 5.57 -34.70
C ALA A 40 -20.76 5.79 -33.78
N PRO A 41 -20.98 6.29 -32.53
CA PRO A 41 -19.89 6.47 -31.57
C PRO A 41 -19.13 5.15 -31.45
N ALA A 42 -17.82 5.22 -31.73
CA ALA A 42 -16.95 4.04 -31.55
C ALA A 42 -17.17 3.48 -30.15
N PRO A 43 -17.35 2.16 -29.97
CA PRO A 43 -17.49 1.58 -28.66
C PRO A 43 -16.28 1.99 -27.82
N ALA A 44 -16.55 2.50 -26.59
CA ALA A 44 -15.50 2.88 -25.67
C ALA A 44 -14.53 1.70 -25.53
N PRO A 45 -13.20 1.91 -25.55
CA PRO A 45 -12.25 0.84 -25.44
C PRO A 45 -12.55 0.03 -24.16
N ALA A 46 -12.84 -1.25 -24.31
CA ALA A 46 -13.07 -2.15 -23.18
C ALA A 46 -11.84 -2.08 -22.28
N LYS A 47 -12.04 -1.79 -20.99
CA LYS A 47 -10.94 -1.85 -20.02
C LYS A 47 -10.31 -3.23 -20.08
N PRO A 48 -8.99 -3.35 -20.06
CA PRO A 48 -8.33 -4.64 -20.01
C PRO A 48 -8.88 -5.49 -18.84
N GLU A 49 -9.10 -6.77 -19.06
CA GLU A 49 -9.65 -7.68 -18.02
C GLU A 49 -8.85 -7.62 -16.70
N ALA A 50 -7.54 -7.39 -16.77
CA ALA A 50 -6.68 -7.27 -15.60
C ALA A 50 -6.98 -6.03 -14.75
N ASP A 51 -7.32 -4.88 -15.37
CA ASP A 51 -7.74 -3.68 -14.64
C ASP A 51 -9.07 -3.94 -13.92
N THR A 52 -9.98 -4.66 -14.56
CA THR A 52 -11.25 -5.05 -13.96
C THR A 52 -11.02 -5.97 -12.76
N ARG A 53 -10.15 -6.97 -12.88
CA ARG A 53 -9.81 -7.90 -11.80
C ARG A 53 -9.13 -7.22 -10.60
N ALA A 54 -8.23 -6.26 -10.85
CA ALA A 54 -7.62 -5.49 -9.77
C ALA A 54 -8.66 -4.64 -9.02
N ALA A 55 -9.57 -3.97 -9.74
CA ALA A 55 -10.66 -3.20 -9.14
C ALA A 55 -11.66 -4.07 -8.36
N GLU A 56 -11.96 -5.27 -8.86
CA GLU A 56 -12.78 -6.26 -8.16
C GLU A 56 -12.15 -6.68 -6.84
N LEU A 57 -10.82 -6.90 -6.79
CA LEU A 57 -10.11 -7.24 -5.56
C LEU A 57 -10.16 -6.12 -4.53
N VAL A 58 -10.00 -4.86 -4.94
CA VAL A 58 -10.15 -3.72 -4.03
C VAL A 58 -11.55 -3.68 -3.41
N THR A 59 -12.57 -3.85 -4.24
CA THR A 59 -13.96 -3.91 -3.78
C THR A 59 -14.20 -5.11 -2.85
N TYR A 60 -13.67 -6.26 -3.20
CA TYR A 60 -13.73 -7.46 -2.38
C TYR A 60 -13.09 -7.25 -1.01
N PHE A 61 -11.88 -6.69 -0.94
CA PHE A 61 -11.23 -6.41 0.34
C PHE A 61 -12.04 -5.41 1.18
N ALA A 62 -12.64 -4.40 0.56
CA ALA A 62 -13.50 -3.45 1.26
C ALA A 62 -14.74 -4.11 1.87
N VAL A 63 -15.33 -5.09 1.19
CA VAL A 63 -16.48 -5.87 1.70
C VAL A 63 -16.04 -6.77 2.86
N ILE A 64 -14.93 -7.49 2.71
CA ILE A 64 -14.42 -8.37 3.76
C ILE A 64 -13.98 -7.57 5.00
N ALA A 65 -13.40 -6.40 4.84
CA ALA A 65 -13.02 -5.54 5.96
C ALA A 65 -14.22 -5.14 6.83
N LYS A 66 -15.40 -5.01 6.23
CA LYS A 66 -16.65 -4.67 6.92
C LYS A 66 -17.38 -5.89 7.47
N SER A 67 -17.00 -7.11 7.10
CA SER A 67 -17.64 -8.32 7.57
C SER A 67 -17.17 -8.71 8.96
N GLY A 68 -17.96 -9.49 9.69
CA GLY A 68 -17.59 -9.98 11.02
C GLY A 68 -16.50 -11.07 10.98
N SER A 69 -15.77 -11.22 12.09
CA SER A 69 -14.64 -12.16 12.23
C SER A 69 -14.94 -13.60 11.76
N PRO A 70 -16.12 -14.20 12.01
CA PRO A 70 -16.42 -15.55 11.50
C PRO A 70 -16.44 -15.63 9.97
N ALA A 71 -17.03 -14.62 9.31
CA ALA A 71 -17.08 -14.55 7.84
C ALA A 71 -15.67 -14.35 7.26
N GLN A 72 -14.88 -13.50 7.88
CA GLN A 72 -13.49 -13.26 7.50
C GLN A 72 -12.65 -14.54 7.56
N LYS A 73 -12.73 -15.30 8.67
CA LYS A 73 -12.01 -16.58 8.82
C LYS A 73 -12.44 -17.62 7.79
N LYS A 74 -13.76 -17.70 7.51
CA LYS A 74 -14.29 -18.60 6.49
C LYS A 74 -13.74 -18.24 5.11
N GLU A 75 -13.68 -16.96 4.78
CA GLU A 75 -13.17 -16.50 3.49
C GLU A 75 -11.66 -16.70 3.36
N LEU A 76 -10.89 -16.52 4.44
CA LEU A 76 -9.48 -16.86 4.45
C LEU A 76 -9.24 -18.34 4.15
N ALA A 77 -9.97 -19.22 4.84
CA ALA A 77 -9.88 -20.68 4.61
C ALA A 77 -10.26 -21.05 3.17
N HIS A 78 -11.33 -20.44 2.64
CA HIS A 78 -11.76 -20.64 1.25
C HIS A 78 -10.69 -20.17 0.24
N SER A 79 -10.14 -18.99 0.45
CA SER A 79 -9.09 -18.44 -0.43
C SER A 79 -7.80 -19.27 -0.37
N ALA A 80 -7.42 -19.75 0.81
CA ALA A 80 -6.26 -20.64 0.96
C ALA A 80 -6.45 -21.96 0.22
N ALA A 81 -7.63 -22.60 0.36
CA ALA A 81 -7.97 -23.83 -0.36
C ALA A 81 -8.03 -23.60 -1.89
N SER A 82 -8.54 -22.46 -2.33
CA SER A 82 -8.59 -22.09 -3.75
C SER A 82 -7.19 -21.89 -4.32
N PHE A 83 -6.33 -21.16 -3.64
CA PHE A 83 -4.94 -20.97 -4.02
C PHE A 83 -4.16 -22.27 -4.07
N GLY A 84 -4.36 -23.19 -3.11
CA GLY A 84 -3.72 -24.51 -3.11
C GLY A 84 -4.11 -25.36 -4.31
N ARG A 85 -5.32 -25.21 -4.85
CA ARG A 85 -5.78 -25.95 -6.05
C ARG A 85 -5.32 -25.31 -7.35
N ASN A 86 -5.29 -23.97 -7.40
CA ASN A 86 -4.94 -23.22 -8.60
C ASN A 86 -4.17 -21.95 -8.24
N PRO A 87 -2.83 -22.00 -8.19
CA PRO A 87 -1.97 -20.92 -7.76
C PRO A 87 -1.77 -19.86 -8.86
N THR A 88 -2.84 -19.14 -9.24
CA THR A 88 -2.76 -18.02 -10.18
C THR A 88 -2.27 -16.74 -9.49
N PRO A 89 -1.72 -15.74 -10.23
CA PRO A 89 -1.38 -14.42 -9.70
C PRO A 89 -2.54 -13.75 -8.95
N TYR A 90 -3.74 -13.84 -9.51
CA TYR A 90 -4.96 -13.32 -8.89
C TYR A 90 -5.28 -14.01 -7.54
N ALA A 91 -5.26 -15.34 -7.49
CA ALA A 91 -5.52 -16.11 -6.27
C ALA A 91 -4.45 -15.85 -5.20
N ARG A 92 -3.19 -15.67 -5.63
CA ARG A 92 -2.07 -15.31 -4.77
C ARG A 92 -2.24 -13.92 -4.16
N LEU A 93 -2.59 -12.92 -4.97
CA LEU A 93 -2.89 -11.57 -4.49
C LEU A 93 -4.08 -11.57 -3.54
N LYS A 94 -5.15 -12.28 -3.88
CA LYS A 94 -6.35 -12.39 -3.04
C LYS A 94 -5.99 -12.94 -1.65
N LEU A 95 -5.25 -14.03 -1.58
CA LEU A 95 -4.84 -14.65 -0.31
C LEU A 95 -3.84 -13.76 0.46
N GLY A 96 -2.82 -13.24 -0.21
CA GLY A 96 -1.83 -12.33 0.40
C GLY A 96 -2.48 -11.06 0.95
N GLY A 97 -3.44 -10.48 0.22
CA GLY A 97 -4.21 -9.33 0.67
C GLY A 97 -5.07 -9.62 1.90
N LEU A 98 -5.67 -10.81 2.01
CA LEU A 98 -6.41 -11.20 3.22
C LEU A 98 -5.49 -11.30 4.44
N TYR A 99 -4.28 -11.86 4.32
CA TYR A 99 -3.29 -11.87 5.40
C TYR A 99 -2.76 -10.47 5.74
N ALA A 100 -2.75 -9.55 4.79
CA ALA A 100 -2.34 -8.16 5.00
C ALA A 100 -3.38 -7.32 5.75
N MET A 101 -4.64 -7.79 5.85
CA MET A 101 -5.72 -7.02 6.47
C MET A 101 -5.50 -6.83 7.97
N PRO A 102 -5.79 -5.63 8.53
CA PRO A 102 -5.63 -5.33 9.95
C PRO A 102 -6.76 -5.92 10.82
N ALA A 103 -7.30 -7.08 10.45
CA ALA A 103 -8.41 -7.72 11.14
C ALA A 103 -7.92 -8.78 12.13
N PRO A 104 -8.44 -8.83 13.37
CA PRO A 104 -8.06 -9.84 14.35
C PRO A 104 -8.31 -11.26 13.84
N GLY A 105 -7.26 -12.08 13.81
CA GLY A 105 -7.32 -13.48 13.37
C GLY A 105 -7.21 -13.70 11.86
N LEU A 106 -7.05 -12.64 11.05
CA LEU A 106 -6.63 -12.72 9.65
C LEU A 106 -5.15 -12.35 9.49
N ARG A 107 -4.72 -11.32 10.22
CA ARG A 107 -3.42 -10.69 10.03
C ARG A 107 -2.27 -11.66 10.26
N ASP A 108 -1.49 -11.86 9.21
CA ASP A 108 -0.20 -12.55 9.24
C ASP A 108 0.73 -11.87 8.22
N ASP A 109 1.46 -10.86 8.71
CA ASP A 109 2.32 -10.03 7.87
C ASP A 109 3.44 -10.85 7.21
N ALA A 110 3.93 -11.91 7.86
CA ALA A 110 4.99 -12.75 7.30
C ALA A 110 4.48 -13.57 6.10
N ARG A 111 3.30 -14.20 6.24
CA ARG A 111 2.66 -14.91 5.13
C ARG A 111 2.24 -13.98 4.00
N ALA A 112 1.73 -12.79 4.33
CA ALA A 112 1.37 -11.79 3.33
C ALA A 112 2.59 -11.43 2.48
N LEU A 113 3.75 -11.12 3.08
CA LEU A 113 4.97 -10.80 2.35
C LEU A 113 5.44 -11.96 1.47
N THR A 114 5.50 -13.18 2.00
CA THR A 114 5.91 -14.36 1.22
C THR A 114 5.03 -14.61 -0.01
N LEU A 115 3.72 -14.37 0.13
CA LEU A 115 2.79 -14.54 -0.98
C LEU A 115 2.87 -13.41 -2.01
N LEU A 116 3.08 -12.17 -1.56
CA LEU A 116 3.03 -10.99 -2.43
C LEU A 116 4.37 -10.71 -3.12
N GLU A 117 5.51 -11.12 -2.53
CA GLU A 117 6.85 -10.85 -3.05
C GLU A 117 7.05 -11.24 -4.53
N PRO A 118 6.66 -12.45 -5.01
CA PRO A 118 6.84 -12.81 -6.42
C PRO A 118 6.03 -11.92 -7.36
N LEU A 119 4.88 -11.42 -6.94
CA LEU A 119 4.06 -10.49 -7.72
C LEU A 119 4.64 -9.07 -7.69
N ALA A 120 5.07 -8.61 -6.51
CA ALA A 120 5.64 -7.28 -6.31
C ALA A 120 6.97 -7.09 -7.06
N THR A 121 7.77 -8.14 -7.20
CA THR A 121 9.01 -8.11 -7.97
C THR A 121 8.78 -8.24 -9.49
N GLY A 122 7.54 -8.54 -9.92
CA GLY A 122 7.19 -8.72 -11.32
C GLY A 122 7.77 -9.98 -11.96
N ASN A 123 8.38 -10.86 -11.18
CA ASN A 123 9.01 -12.09 -11.69
C ASN A 123 7.94 -13.08 -12.20
N GLY A 124 7.93 -13.32 -13.51
CA GLY A 124 7.00 -14.25 -14.15
C GLY A 124 5.56 -13.75 -14.31
N VAL A 125 5.31 -12.46 -14.08
CA VAL A 125 3.98 -11.86 -14.30
C VAL A 125 3.84 -11.43 -15.76
N ALA A 126 2.80 -11.94 -16.43
CA ALA A 126 2.49 -11.55 -17.80
C ALA A 126 2.11 -10.06 -17.88
N ALA A 127 2.39 -9.42 -19.02
CA ALA A 127 2.04 -8.01 -19.22
C ALA A 127 0.53 -7.73 -19.03
N SER A 128 -0.32 -8.69 -19.37
CA SER A 128 -1.76 -8.64 -19.15
C SER A 128 -2.19 -8.66 -17.67
N GLU A 129 -1.31 -9.07 -16.76
CA GLU A 129 -1.58 -9.13 -15.32
C GLU A 129 -0.87 -8.02 -14.53
N ARG A 130 -0.31 -7.02 -15.25
CA ARG A 130 0.38 -5.88 -14.66
C ARG A 130 -0.42 -5.17 -13.56
N PRO A 131 -1.72 -4.86 -13.74
CA PRO A 131 -2.51 -4.20 -12.69
C PRO A 131 -2.64 -5.02 -11.40
N VAL A 132 -2.65 -6.36 -11.52
CA VAL A 132 -2.64 -7.28 -10.36
C VAL A 132 -1.29 -7.21 -9.63
N ALA A 133 -0.19 -7.15 -10.38
CA ALA A 133 1.15 -7.02 -9.83
C ALA A 133 1.36 -5.65 -9.16
N ASP A 134 0.88 -4.57 -9.77
CA ASP A 134 0.97 -3.21 -9.22
C ASP A 134 0.19 -3.10 -7.89
N LEU A 135 -0.99 -3.69 -7.81
CA LEU A 135 -1.75 -3.76 -6.56
C LEU A 135 -1.01 -4.61 -5.50
N ALA A 136 -0.39 -5.73 -5.91
CA ALA A 136 0.40 -6.56 -5.02
C ALA A 136 1.61 -5.79 -4.46
N LEU A 137 2.29 -5.01 -5.30
CA LEU A 137 3.42 -4.16 -4.88
C LEU A 137 3.00 -3.13 -3.83
N LEU A 138 1.86 -2.47 -4.01
CA LEU A 138 1.35 -1.51 -3.03
C LEU A 138 1.07 -2.16 -1.68
N ILE A 139 0.38 -3.31 -1.68
CA ILE A 139 0.09 -4.04 -0.43
C ILE A 139 1.38 -4.55 0.21
N TYR A 140 2.30 -5.11 -0.58
CA TYR A 140 3.61 -5.58 -0.11
C TYR A 140 4.39 -4.48 0.58
N ALA A 141 4.52 -3.31 -0.05
CA ALA A 141 5.24 -2.17 0.51
C ALA A 141 4.64 -1.71 1.84
N GLN A 142 3.32 -1.68 1.94
CA GLN A 142 2.60 -1.32 3.16
C GLN A 142 2.84 -2.33 4.30
N VAL A 143 2.82 -3.63 4.00
CA VAL A 143 3.08 -4.69 4.99
C VAL A 143 4.53 -4.69 5.43
N ALA A 144 5.48 -4.51 4.52
CA ALA A 144 6.90 -4.44 4.81
C ALA A 144 7.23 -3.26 5.74
N GLU A 145 6.67 -2.09 5.45
CA GLU A 145 6.86 -0.90 6.30
C GLU A 145 6.25 -1.09 7.69
N ARG A 146 5.06 -1.68 7.78
CA ARG A 146 4.43 -2.01 9.05
C ARG A 146 5.28 -2.98 9.88
N GLN A 147 5.88 -4.00 9.25
CA GLN A 147 6.80 -4.91 9.94
C GLN A 147 8.07 -4.20 10.41
N ARG A 148 8.61 -3.28 9.60
CA ARG A 148 9.77 -2.48 9.98
C ARG A 148 9.48 -1.65 11.22
N LEU A 149 8.37 -0.91 11.23
CA LEU A 149 7.95 -0.10 12.36
C LEU A 149 7.73 -0.93 13.63
N ALA A 150 7.11 -2.11 13.51
CA ALA A 150 6.90 -3.00 14.65
C ALA A 150 8.23 -3.50 15.25
N LYS A 151 9.23 -3.80 14.41
CA LYS A 151 10.58 -4.19 14.88
C LYS A 151 11.30 -3.03 15.56
N ASP A 152 11.19 -1.82 15.02
CA ASP A 152 11.80 -0.62 15.61
C ASP A 152 11.16 -0.28 16.96
N GLU A 153 9.85 -0.45 17.06
CA GLU A 153 9.13 -0.27 18.34
C GLU A 153 9.51 -1.32 19.38
N ALA A 154 9.62 -2.60 18.97
CA ALA A 154 10.07 -3.66 19.87
C ALA A 154 11.47 -3.39 20.43
N LYS A 155 12.42 -2.93 19.59
CA LYS A 155 13.76 -2.56 20.04
C LYS A 155 13.73 -1.42 21.07
N LYS A 156 12.93 -0.38 20.82
CA LYS A 156 12.78 0.73 21.77
C LYS A 156 12.19 0.27 23.10
N GLN A 157 11.25 -0.67 23.08
CA GLN A 157 10.67 -1.23 24.29
C GLN A 157 11.71 -2.03 25.08
N ASP A 158 12.55 -2.81 24.41
CA ASP A 158 13.62 -3.58 25.08
C ASP A 158 14.67 -2.65 25.68
N GLU A 159 15.10 -1.61 24.96
CA GLU A 159 16.00 -0.57 25.50
C GLU A 159 15.43 0.12 26.73
N LEU A 160 14.13 0.45 26.73
CA LEU A 160 13.46 1.04 27.89
C LEU A 160 13.38 0.08 29.07
N ARG A 161 13.16 -1.21 28.83
CA ARG A 161 13.17 -2.24 29.89
C ARG A 161 14.54 -2.35 30.53
N GLU A 162 15.60 -2.39 29.73
CA GLU A 162 16.98 -2.41 30.23
C GLU A 162 17.29 -1.17 31.08
N GLN A 163 16.87 0.03 30.66
CA GLN A 163 17.03 1.24 31.44
C GLN A 163 16.29 1.19 32.77
N ILE A 164 15.06 0.67 32.78
CA ILE A 164 14.27 0.50 34.02
C ILE A 164 14.95 -0.48 34.97
N GLU A 165 15.47 -1.59 34.46
CA GLU A 165 16.20 -2.57 35.27
C GLU A 165 17.49 -2.00 35.85
N ALA A 166 18.23 -1.23 35.07
CA ALA A 166 19.43 -0.53 35.55
C ALA A 166 19.10 0.48 36.64
N MET A 167 18.04 1.28 36.52
CA MET A 167 17.59 2.20 37.56
C MET A 167 17.16 1.47 38.84
N ARG A 168 16.42 0.37 38.71
CA ARG A 168 16.04 -0.45 39.87
C ARG A 168 17.24 -1.07 40.57
N SER A 169 18.28 -1.43 39.81
CA SER A 169 19.54 -1.93 40.40
C SER A 169 20.26 -0.87 41.21
N ILE A 170 20.32 0.36 40.69
CA ILE A 170 20.92 1.51 41.38
C ILE A 170 20.12 1.82 42.66
N GLU A 171 18.79 1.89 42.55
CA GLU A 171 17.92 2.12 43.71
C GLU A 171 18.15 1.11 44.84
N ARG A 172 18.17 -0.19 44.48
CA ARG A 172 18.51 -1.25 45.48
C ARG A 172 19.87 -1.04 46.09
N SER A 173 20.88 -0.69 45.32
CA SER A 173 22.23 -0.44 45.82
C SER A 173 22.32 0.74 46.80
N ILE A 174 21.48 1.77 46.59
CA ILE A 174 21.38 2.92 47.47
C ILE A 174 20.73 2.52 48.80
N LEU A 175 19.60 1.81 48.75
CA LEU A 175 18.90 1.31 49.93
C LEU A 175 19.81 0.42 50.79
N ASP A 176 20.51 -0.51 50.16
CA ASP A 176 21.47 -1.39 50.85
C ASP A 176 22.61 -0.60 51.56
N ARG A 177 23.06 0.51 50.97
CA ARG A 177 24.06 1.38 51.58
C ARG A 177 23.50 2.16 52.77
N GLU A 178 22.30 2.69 52.65
CA GLU A 178 21.62 3.41 53.73
C GLU A 178 21.36 2.50 54.90
N GLU A 179 20.89 1.25 54.70
CA GLU A 179 20.68 0.28 55.73
C GLU A 179 21.99 -0.04 56.49
N ARG A 180 23.09 -0.26 55.76
CA ARG A 180 24.41 -0.50 56.39
C ARG A 180 24.93 0.71 57.19
N GLN A 181 24.58 1.94 56.79
CA GLN A 181 24.97 3.13 57.53
C GLN A 181 24.14 3.30 58.82
N ARG A 182 22.86 2.93 58.82
CA ARG A 182 21.99 2.96 60.02
C ARG A 182 22.31 1.87 61.04
N ALA A 183 22.94 0.79 60.59
CA ALA A 183 23.31 -0.35 61.44
C ALA A 183 24.68 -0.16 62.18
N LYS A 184 25.39 0.92 61.90
CA LYS A 184 26.65 1.32 62.57
C LYS A 184 26.41 2.36 63.64
#